data_7953a80b26c0736ee45e3d74b70440bd
#
_entry.id   7953a80b26c0736ee45e3d74b70440bd
#
_cell.length_a   1.000
_cell.length_b   1.000
_cell.length_c   1.000
_cell.angle_alpha   90.00
_cell.angle_beta   90.00
_cell.angle_gamma   90.00
#
_symmetry.space_group_name_H-M   'P 1'
#
loop_
_entity.id
_entity.type
_entity.pdbx_description
1 polymer ?
#
loop_
_entity_poly.entity_id
_entity_poly.type
_entity_poly.pdbx_seq_one_letter_code
_entity_poly.pdbx_strand_id
1 'polypeptide(L)'
;MTPTPDYPFIRSMPVLDCSDITVSIAFWRDKLGFDAATWGEPPTFAILQRGTVSVALALMPKDKVAVSHNWAAYLYVKDVDALYAEYEARGVALPHPPETRVYNCREFVVDDPDGHVIAFGQVLNPDPLGPGLGARIGRDQKAVS
;
A
#
# COMPACT_ATOMS: atom_id res chain seq x y z
N MET A 1 -29.06 -6.23 15.61
CA MET A 1 -27.79 -5.72 15.05
C MET A 1 -26.72 -5.79 16.12
N THR A 2 -25.58 -6.32 15.77
CA THR A 2 -24.46 -6.38 16.70
C THR A 2 -23.83 -5.00 16.83
N PRO A 3 -23.56 -4.53 18.03
CA PRO A 3 -22.87 -3.26 18.19
C PRO A 3 -21.51 -3.28 17.52
N THR A 4 -21.09 -2.15 16.99
CA THR A 4 -19.74 -2.01 16.45
C THR A 4 -18.76 -2.17 17.60
N PRO A 5 -17.73 -3.01 17.46
CA PRO A 5 -16.73 -3.13 18.51
C PRO A 5 -16.08 -1.79 18.79
N ASP A 6 -15.82 -1.55 20.06
CA ASP A 6 -15.16 -0.33 20.50
C ASP A 6 -13.65 -0.52 20.42
N TYR A 7 -13.10 -0.36 19.23
CA TYR A 7 -11.67 -0.46 19.03
C TYR A 7 -11.03 0.91 19.20
N PRO A 8 -9.93 1.00 19.97
CA PRO A 8 -9.25 2.28 20.13
C PRO A 8 -8.58 2.77 18.86
N PHE A 9 -8.26 1.87 17.94
CA PHE A 9 -7.63 2.24 16.65
C PHE A 9 -8.63 2.07 15.53
N ILE A 10 -8.67 3.04 14.61
CA ILE A 10 -9.62 3.04 13.49
C ILE A 10 -8.93 2.67 12.19
N ARG A 11 -7.79 3.26 11.93
CA ARG A 11 -7.01 3.03 10.71
C ARG A 11 -5.61 3.62 10.87
N SER A 12 -4.78 3.41 9.87
CA SER A 12 -3.44 3.98 9.81
C SER A 12 -3.23 4.64 8.44
N MET A 13 -2.24 5.50 8.37
CA MET A 13 -1.86 6.15 7.11
C MET A 13 -0.34 6.27 7.07
N PRO A 14 0.34 5.56 6.16
CA PRO A 14 1.77 5.76 5.99
C PRO A 14 2.04 7.13 5.38
N VAL A 15 3.15 7.74 5.79
CA VAL A 15 3.58 9.04 5.26
C VAL A 15 4.91 8.80 4.55
N LEU A 16 4.94 9.08 3.26
CA LEU A 16 6.11 8.86 2.43
C LEU A 16 6.72 10.19 2.04
N ASP A 17 8.04 10.29 2.13
CA ASP A 17 8.75 11.45 1.63
C ASP A 17 8.70 11.48 0.12
N CYS A 18 8.60 12.67 -0.48
CA CYS A 18 8.71 12.82 -1.91
C CYS A 18 9.58 14.04 -2.24
N SER A 19 10.36 13.94 -3.29
CA SER A 19 11.26 15.01 -3.72
C SER A 19 10.59 15.96 -4.71
N ASP A 20 9.54 15.50 -5.39
CA ASP A 20 8.76 16.33 -6.32
C ASP A 20 7.30 15.93 -6.15
N ILE A 21 6.57 16.74 -5.39
CA ILE A 21 5.20 16.37 -5.02
C ILE A 21 4.26 16.34 -6.21
N THR A 22 4.49 17.18 -7.22
CA THR A 22 3.66 17.19 -8.43
C THR A 22 3.80 15.88 -9.21
N VAL A 23 5.04 15.41 -9.36
CA VAL A 23 5.32 14.14 -10.02
C VAL A 23 4.73 12.98 -9.25
N SER A 24 4.90 12.98 -7.93
CA SER A 24 4.39 11.89 -7.09
C SER A 24 2.87 11.86 -7.06
N ILE A 25 2.20 13.00 -6.97
CA ILE A 25 0.75 13.06 -7.03
C ILE A 25 0.26 12.52 -8.38
N ALA A 26 0.89 12.93 -9.48
CA ALA A 26 0.52 12.46 -10.81
C ALA A 26 0.67 10.94 -10.93
N PHE A 27 1.74 10.39 -10.36
CA PHE A 27 1.96 8.94 -10.35
C PHE A 27 0.83 8.20 -9.62
N TRP A 28 0.53 8.63 -8.41
CA TRP A 28 -0.50 7.99 -7.60
C TRP A 28 -1.90 8.15 -8.23
N ARG A 29 -2.17 9.32 -8.80
CA ARG A 29 -3.48 9.58 -9.42
C ARG A 29 -3.63 8.88 -10.75
N ASP A 30 -2.69 9.10 -11.67
CA ASP A 30 -2.84 8.65 -13.05
C ASP A 30 -2.42 7.19 -13.25
N LYS A 31 -1.42 6.73 -12.50
CA LYS A 31 -0.94 5.35 -12.62
C LYS A 31 -1.59 4.42 -11.61
N LEU A 32 -1.77 4.85 -10.39
CA LEU A 32 -2.29 3.96 -9.35
C LEU A 32 -3.78 4.15 -9.04
N GLY A 33 -4.40 5.18 -9.60
CA GLY A 33 -5.85 5.36 -9.50
C GLY A 33 -6.32 5.96 -8.19
N PHE A 34 -5.48 6.73 -7.51
CA PHE A 34 -5.83 7.37 -6.25
C PHE A 34 -6.31 8.81 -6.49
N ASP A 35 -7.24 9.27 -5.67
CA ASP A 35 -7.58 10.69 -5.59
C ASP A 35 -6.59 11.39 -4.68
N ALA A 36 -6.41 12.69 -4.87
CA ALA A 36 -5.45 13.46 -4.08
C ALA A 36 -6.08 14.73 -3.52
N ALA A 37 -5.78 15.00 -2.27
CA ALA A 37 -6.04 16.28 -1.62
C ALA A 37 -4.71 16.88 -1.23
N THR A 38 -4.54 18.19 -1.41
CA THR A 38 -3.24 18.84 -1.22
C THR A 38 -3.33 20.01 -0.25
N TRP A 39 -2.22 20.30 0.38
CA TRP A 39 -2.05 21.45 1.27
C TRP A 39 -0.80 22.20 0.90
N GLY A 40 -0.90 23.53 0.99
CA GLY A 40 0.18 24.42 0.63
C GLY A 40 0.02 25.00 -0.77
N GLU A 41 0.62 26.18 -1.00
CA GLU A 41 0.61 26.85 -2.30
C GLU A 41 2.00 27.42 -2.56
N PRO A 42 2.84 26.72 -3.35
CA PRO A 42 2.57 25.41 -3.97
C PRO A 42 2.45 24.27 -2.96
N PRO A 43 1.91 23.12 -3.36
CA PRO A 43 1.69 22.01 -2.43
C PRO A 43 2.97 21.48 -1.80
N THR A 44 2.90 21.18 -0.50
CA THR A 44 4.00 20.58 0.25
C THR A 44 3.58 19.27 0.92
N PHE A 45 2.29 18.97 0.91
CA PHE A 45 1.75 17.79 1.53
C PHE A 45 0.52 17.33 0.75
N ALA A 46 0.32 16.03 0.65
CA ALA A 46 -0.85 15.47 -0.03
C ALA A 46 -1.33 14.24 0.70
N ILE A 47 -2.65 14.01 0.66
CA ILE A 47 -3.23 12.73 1.08
C ILE A 47 -3.86 12.12 -0.15
N LEU A 48 -3.48 10.88 -0.41
CA LEU A 48 -3.92 10.08 -1.54
C LEU A 48 -4.87 9.04 -1.01
N GLN A 49 -6.00 8.82 -1.69
CA GLN A 49 -7.01 7.90 -1.23
C GLN A 49 -7.60 7.10 -2.37
N ARG A 50 -7.75 5.80 -2.15
CA ARG A 50 -8.49 4.91 -3.04
C ARG A 50 -9.26 3.92 -2.17
N GLY A 51 -10.60 3.97 -2.24
CA GLY A 51 -11.43 3.20 -1.32
C GLY A 51 -11.18 3.65 0.11
N THR A 52 -10.84 2.71 0.98
CA THR A 52 -10.54 3.00 2.39
C THR A 52 -9.05 3.15 2.66
N VAL A 53 -8.21 3.06 1.63
CA VAL A 53 -6.76 3.15 1.76
C VAL A 53 -6.31 4.59 1.59
N SER A 54 -5.51 5.06 2.53
CA SER A 54 -4.91 6.41 2.48
C SER A 54 -3.40 6.31 2.62
N VAL A 55 -2.70 7.15 1.84
CA VAL A 55 -1.25 7.30 1.91
C VAL A 55 -0.97 8.79 1.83
N ALA A 56 -0.06 9.30 2.65
CA ALA A 56 0.32 10.69 2.59
C ALA A 56 1.68 10.87 1.92
N LEU A 57 1.84 12.01 1.26
CA LEU A 57 3.12 12.43 0.69
C LEU A 57 3.55 13.72 1.38
N ALA A 58 4.80 13.76 1.83
CA ALA A 58 5.39 14.94 2.44
C ALA A 58 6.59 15.38 1.60
N LEU A 59 6.58 16.62 1.13
CA LEU A 59 7.66 17.15 0.30
C LEU A 59 8.92 17.34 1.14
N MET A 60 10.03 16.80 0.66
CA MET A 60 11.32 16.90 1.29
C MET A 60 12.38 17.25 0.25
N PRO A 61 13.46 17.92 0.63
CA PRO A 61 14.61 18.06 -0.28
C PRO A 61 15.08 16.68 -0.73
N LYS A 62 15.52 16.58 -1.97
CA LYS A 62 15.87 15.28 -2.56
C LYS A 62 16.90 14.51 -1.74
N ASP A 63 17.88 15.21 -1.18
CA ASP A 63 18.91 14.58 -0.37
C ASP A 63 18.44 14.17 1.02
N LYS A 64 17.21 14.52 1.39
CA LYS A 64 16.60 14.18 2.68
C LYS A 64 15.53 13.11 2.57
N VAL A 65 15.18 12.69 1.36
CA VAL A 65 14.16 11.65 1.18
C VAL A 65 14.67 10.35 1.78
N ALA A 66 13.92 9.82 2.74
CA ALA A 66 14.26 8.54 3.37
C ALA A 66 13.45 7.44 2.71
N VAL A 67 14.15 6.41 2.23
CA VAL A 67 13.55 5.26 1.56
C VAL A 67 13.87 4.00 2.36
N SER A 68 12.85 3.21 2.67
CA SER A 68 13.01 1.97 3.41
C SER A 68 13.68 0.90 2.54
N HIS A 69 14.42 -0.01 3.16
CA HIS A 69 14.95 -1.18 2.47
C HIS A 69 13.88 -2.24 2.22
N ASN A 70 12.72 -2.09 2.86
CA ASN A 70 11.57 -2.98 2.71
C ASN A 70 10.40 -2.22 2.12
N TRP A 71 9.21 -2.78 2.21
CA TRP A 71 8.01 -2.06 1.78
C TRP A 71 7.85 -0.77 2.58
N ALA A 72 7.57 0.31 1.87
CA ALA A 72 7.17 1.55 2.52
C ALA A 72 5.70 1.46 2.98
N ALA A 73 4.91 0.69 2.25
CA ALA A 73 3.52 0.44 2.58
C ALA A 73 3.10 -0.91 2.00
N TYR A 74 2.20 -1.60 2.69
CA TYR A 74 1.57 -2.82 2.21
C TYR A 74 0.07 -2.56 2.18
N LEU A 75 -0.51 -2.54 0.99
CA LEU A 75 -1.91 -2.19 0.79
C LEU A 75 -2.71 -3.44 0.47
N TYR A 76 -3.72 -3.73 1.27
CA TYR A 76 -4.54 -4.92 1.07
C TYR A 76 -5.63 -4.65 0.06
N VAL A 77 -5.77 -5.54 -0.90
CA VAL A 77 -6.73 -5.42 -2.00
C VAL A 77 -7.59 -6.67 -2.12
N LYS A 78 -8.74 -6.52 -2.74
CA LYS A 78 -9.68 -7.64 -2.87
C LYS A 78 -9.28 -8.62 -3.95
N ASP A 79 -8.73 -8.13 -5.06
CA ASP A 79 -8.39 -8.95 -6.22
C ASP A 79 -7.08 -8.44 -6.80
N VAL A 80 -6.00 -9.07 -6.39
CA VAL A 80 -4.66 -8.62 -6.76
C VAL A 80 -4.38 -8.80 -8.25
N ASP A 81 -4.91 -9.87 -8.85
CA ASP A 81 -4.68 -10.10 -10.28
C ASP A 81 -5.43 -9.09 -11.14
N ALA A 82 -6.64 -8.70 -10.74
CA ALA A 82 -7.39 -7.66 -11.44
C ALA A 82 -6.69 -6.31 -11.32
N LEU A 83 -6.15 -5.99 -10.16
CA LEU A 83 -5.41 -4.74 -9.96
C LEU A 83 -4.13 -4.74 -10.79
N TYR A 84 -3.42 -5.86 -10.83
CA TYR A 84 -2.23 -5.99 -11.65
C TYR A 84 -2.55 -5.70 -13.13
N ALA A 85 -3.64 -6.28 -13.63
CA ALA A 85 -4.08 -6.03 -15.01
C ALA A 85 -4.44 -4.57 -15.24
N GLU A 86 -5.09 -3.93 -14.28
CA GLU A 86 -5.40 -2.51 -14.36
C GLU A 86 -4.12 -1.67 -14.46
N TYR A 87 -3.14 -1.97 -13.61
CA TYR A 87 -1.89 -1.21 -13.60
C TYR A 87 -1.07 -1.47 -14.85
N GLU A 88 -1.10 -2.69 -15.36
CA GLU A 88 -0.47 -3.00 -16.64
C GLU A 88 -1.08 -2.16 -17.76
N ALA A 89 -2.40 -2.05 -17.80
CA ALA A 89 -3.11 -1.25 -18.79
C ALA A 89 -2.82 0.25 -18.63
N ARG A 90 -2.53 0.71 -17.41
CA ARG A 90 -2.16 2.11 -17.18
C ARG A 90 -0.69 2.40 -17.45
N GLY A 91 0.08 1.40 -17.84
CA GLY A 91 1.50 1.59 -18.14
C GLY A 91 2.39 1.69 -16.92
N VAL A 92 1.98 1.15 -15.79
CA VAL A 92 2.82 1.08 -14.59
C VAL A 92 3.96 0.10 -14.85
N ALA A 93 5.17 0.45 -14.43
CA ALA A 93 6.30 -0.48 -14.49
C ALA A 93 6.08 -1.58 -13.44
N LEU A 94 5.97 -2.81 -13.91
CA LEU A 94 5.67 -3.97 -13.06
C LEU A 94 6.80 -4.98 -13.20
N PRO A 95 7.77 -4.99 -12.26
CA PRO A 95 8.95 -5.85 -12.40
C PRO A 95 8.62 -7.33 -12.36
N HIS A 96 7.59 -7.73 -11.60
CA HIS A 96 7.21 -9.13 -11.47
C HIS A 96 5.70 -9.28 -11.42
N PRO A 97 5.15 -10.38 -11.96
CA PRO A 97 3.72 -10.65 -11.80
C PRO A 97 3.40 -11.02 -10.34
N PRO A 98 2.11 -11.02 -9.97
CA PRO A 98 1.74 -11.40 -8.61
C PRO A 98 2.25 -12.79 -8.24
N GLU A 99 2.75 -12.93 -7.02
CA GLU A 99 3.26 -14.18 -6.49
C GLU A 99 2.55 -14.51 -5.18
N THR A 100 2.27 -15.81 -4.98
CA THR A 100 1.73 -16.30 -3.73
C THR A 100 2.85 -16.50 -2.74
N ARG A 101 2.69 -15.92 -1.55
CA ARG A 101 3.69 -15.99 -0.50
C ARG A 101 3.26 -16.93 0.61
N VAL A 102 4.24 -17.36 1.40
CA VAL A 102 4.02 -18.33 2.49
C VAL A 102 3.13 -17.76 3.61
N TYR A 103 2.95 -16.45 3.65
CA TYR A 103 2.14 -15.82 4.69
C TYR A 103 0.70 -15.54 4.25
N ASN A 104 0.17 -16.37 3.38
CA ASN A 104 -1.24 -16.38 3.00
C ASN A 104 -1.66 -15.16 2.17
N CYS A 105 -0.75 -14.56 1.47
CA CYS A 105 -1.03 -13.42 0.59
C CYS A 105 -0.46 -13.67 -0.80
N ARG A 106 -1.19 -13.18 -1.80
CA ARG A 106 -0.70 -13.09 -3.16
C ARG A 106 -0.47 -11.62 -3.45
N GLU A 107 0.73 -11.26 -3.92
CA GLU A 107 1.13 -9.86 -3.95
C GLU A 107 2.00 -9.51 -5.14
N PHE A 108 2.05 -8.22 -5.46
CA PHE A 108 3.05 -7.63 -6.35
C PHE A 108 3.48 -6.28 -5.78
N VAL A 109 4.58 -5.76 -6.29
CA VAL A 109 5.12 -4.48 -5.80
C VAL A 109 5.24 -3.48 -6.95
N VAL A 110 5.22 -2.20 -6.59
CA VAL A 110 5.41 -1.08 -7.50
C VAL A 110 6.39 -0.12 -6.83
N ASP A 111 7.33 0.42 -7.60
CA ASP A 111 8.21 1.47 -7.12
C ASP A 111 7.59 2.82 -7.45
N ASP A 112 7.55 3.72 -6.46
CA ASP A 112 7.10 5.09 -6.71
C ASP A 112 8.25 5.94 -7.29
N PRO A 113 8.00 7.21 -7.67
CA PRO A 113 9.05 8.04 -8.28
C PRO A 113 10.30 8.26 -7.43
N ASP A 114 10.20 8.13 -6.11
CA ASP A 114 11.34 8.29 -5.21
C ASP A 114 11.97 6.96 -4.80
N GLY A 115 11.46 5.85 -5.34
CA GLY A 115 12.01 4.54 -5.04
C GLY A 115 11.38 3.85 -3.83
N HIS A 116 10.29 4.39 -3.28
CA HIS A 116 9.55 3.66 -2.26
C HIS A 116 8.89 2.44 -2.87
N VAL A 117 8.97 1.31 -2.20
CA VAL A 117 8.34 0.07 -2.64
C VAL A 117 6.96 -0.04 -2.02
N ILE A 118 5.94 -0.08 -2.87
CA ILE A 118 4.55 -0.22 -2.43
C ILE A 118 4.10 -1.63 -2.78
N ALA A 119 3.70 -2.41 -1.78
CA ALA A 119 3.19 -3.75 -2.00
C ALA A 119 1.67 -3.74 -2.02
N PHE A 120 1.11 -4.51 -2.93
CA PHE A 120 -0.34 -4.72 -3.05
C PHE A 120 -0.59 -6.21 -2.86
N GLY A 121 -1.39 -6.56 -1.87
CA GLY A 121 -1.58 -7.96 -1.52
C GLY A 121 -3.02 -8.34 -1.26
N GLN A 122 -3.37 -9.56 -1.65
CA GLN A 122 -4.68 -10.15 -1.43
C GLN A 122 -4.56 -11.31 -0.45
N VAL A 123 -5.40 -11.32 0.56
CA VAL A 123 -5.48 -12.45 1.50
C VAL A 123 -6.15 -13.62 0.79
N LEU A 124 -5.49 -14.76 0.76
CA LEU A 124 -6.02 -15.93 0.06
C LEU A 124 -7.07 -16.68 0.87
N ASN A 125 -6.78 -16.87 2.16
CA ASN A 125 -7.72 -17.52 3.08
C ASN A 125 -8.05 -16.51 4.16
N PRO A 126 -9.25 -15.90 4.13
CA PRO A 126 -9.61 -14.89 5.10
C PRO A 126 -9.45 -15.39 6.53
N ASP A 127 -8.95 -14.53 7.39
CA ASP A 127 -8.65 -14.85 8.77
C ASP A 127 -9.04 -13.65 9.62
N PRO A 128 -9.75 -13.84 10.73
CA PRO A 128 -10.17 -12.71 11.56
C PRO A 128 -9.02 -11.92 12.16
N LEU A 129 -7.84 -12.52 12.23
CA LEU A 129 -6.66 -11.82 12.71
C LEU A 129 -5.94 -11.07 11.59
N GLY A 130 -6.38 -11.26 10.36
CA GLY A 130 -5.82 -10.57 9.21
C GLY A 130 -4.73 -11.35 8.49
N PRO A 131 -4.32 -10.85 7.34
CA PRO A 131 -3.37 -11.54 6.46
C PRO A 131 -2.00 -11.65 7.09
N GLY A 132 -1.34 -12.76 6.85
CA GLY A 132 -0.01 -13.01 7.37
C GLY A 132 0.02 -13.30 8.85
N LEU A 133 -0.60 -12.42 9.63
CA LEU A 133 -0.61 -12.56 11.07
C LEU A 133 -1.37 -13.78 11.52
N GLY A 134 -2.58 -13.98 11.02
CA GLY A 134 -3.37 -15.15 11.36
C GLY A 134 -2.70 -16.43 10.92
N ALA A 135 -2.15 -16.45 9.70
CA ALA A 135 -1.46 -17.62 9.19
C ALA A 135 -0.26 -17.98 10.06
N ARG A 136 0.49 -17.00 10.50
CA ARG A 136 1.65 -17.23 11.35
C ARG A 136 1.23 -17.81 12.69
N ILE A 137 0.23 -17.21 13.33
CA ILE A 137 -0.24 -17.68 14.63
C ILE A 137 -0.79 -19.08 14.53
N GLY A 138 -1.54 -19.38 13.46
CA GLY A 138 -2.06 -20.72 13.27
C GLY A 138 -0.98 -21.77 13.16
N ARG A 139 0.10 -21.45 12.44
CA ARG A 139 1.20 -22.38 12.33
C ARG A 139 1.90 -22.57 13.65
N ASP A 140 2.12 -21.48 14.40
CA ASP A 140 2.77 -21.58 15.69
C ASP A 140 1.97 -22.44 16.62
N GLN A 141 0.67 -22.30 16.61
CA GLN A 141 -0.20 -23.11 17.45
C GLN A 141 -0.15 -24.58 17.08
N LYS A 142 0.12 -24.88 15.84
CA LYS A 142 0.32 -26.25 15.41
C LYS A 142 1.71 -26.71 15.63
N ALA A 143 2.44 -26.05 16.43
CA ALA A 143 3.85 -26.21 16.58
C ALA A 143 4.46 -25.98 15.29
N VAL A 144 3.83 -25.15 14.64
CA VAL A 144 4.22 -24.82 13.45
C VAL A 144 4.34 -25.88 12.58
N SER A 145 3.56 -26.67 12.58
CA SER A 145 3.56 -27.75 11.61
C SER A 145 3.97 -27.27 10.23
#